data_e59cecf912aa1f02448eeb8c281808b6
#
_entry.id   e59cecf912aa1f02448eeb8c281808b6
#
_cell.length_a   1.000
_cell.length_b   1.000
_cell.length_c   1.000
_cell.angle_alpha   90.00
_cell.angle_beta   90.00
_cell.angle_gamma   90.00
#
_symmetry.space_group_name_H-M   'P 1'
#
loop_
_entity.id
_entity.type
_entity.pdbx_description
1 polymer ?
#
loop_
_entity_poly.entity_id
_entity_poly.type
_entity_poly.pdbx_seq_one_letter_code
_entity_poly.pdbx_strand_id
1 'polypeptide(L)'
;MRLVCFVGQSSAIPVVCAVIERDGLVLLAQRPANKHLPLKWEFPGGKIEPGESPESAIVREIREELGSDIALVRTLPTFAHDYVAVTIVMIPFVCRLLPGSSEPQLHEHVALRWVKPEDLSSLDLAAADFPVVASYL
;
A
#
# COMPACT_ATOMS: atom_id res chain seq x y z
N MET A 1 15.95 21.00 -22.32
CA MET A 1 16.75 20.40 -21.28
C MET A 1 15.95 20.10 -20.02
N ARG A 2 15.53 21.11 -19.30
CA ARG A 2 14.68 20.87 -18.12
C ARG A 2 13.41 20.15 -18.44
N LEU A 3 12.91 20.37 -19.65
CA LEU A 3 11.71 19.71 -20.12
C LEU A 3 11.80 18.19 -20.04
N VAL A 4 12.93 17.64 -20.41
CA VAL A 4 13.15 16.20 -20.37
C VAL A 4 13.03 15.68 -18.95
N CYS A 5 13.63 16.39 -18.00
CA CYS A 5 13.55 16.00 -16.59
C CYS A 5 12.11 16.06 -16.08
N PHE A 6 11.37 17.10 -16.46
CA PHE A 6 9.99 17.21 -16.03
C PHE A 6 9.13 16.10 -16.57
N VAL A 7 9.33 15.73 -17.82
CA VAL A 7 8.55 14.64 -18.42
C VAL A 7 8.76 13.35 -17.64
N GLY A 8 10.02 13.02 -17.33
CA GLY A 8 10.31 11.84 -16.54
C GLY A 8 9.68 11.88 -15.15
N GLN A 9 9.74 13.05 -14.50
CA GLN A 9 9.17 13.21 -13.17
C GLN A 9 7.66 13.19 -13.18
N SER A 10 7.05 13.82 -14.20
CA SER A 10 5.60 13.92 -14.26
C SER A 10 4.93 12.56 -14.51
N SER A 11 5.67 11.56 -14.98
CA SER A 11 5.11 10.23 -15.21
C SER A 11 5.10 9.37 -13.95
N ALA A 12 5.77 9.80 -12.88
CA ALA A 12 5.83 9.04 -11.63
C ALA A 12 4.66 9.44 -10.73
N ILE A 13 3.96 8.44 -10.23
CA ILE A 13 2.78 8.64 -9.39
C ILE A 13 3.12 8.24 -7.95
N PRO A 14 3.00 9.17 -6.98
CA PRO A 14 3.24 8.82 -5.58
C PRO A 14 2.07 8.01 -5.02
N VAL A 15 2.40 6.91 -4.37
CA VAL A 15 1.46 5.94 -3.82
C VAL A 15 1.89 5.60 -2.40
N VAL A 16 0.94 5.55 -1.48
CA VAL A 16 1.19 5.12 -0.10
C VAL A 16 0.63 3.72 0.09
N CYS A 17 1.26 2.93 0.97
CA CYS A 17 0.70 1.66 1.39
C CYS A 17 0.97 1.43 2.87
N ALA A 18 0.17 0.56 3.48
CA ALA A 18 0.24 0.28 4.92
C ALA A 18 0.54 -1.20 5.16
N VAL A 19 1.61 -1.44 5.91
CA VAL A 19 1.88 -2.75 6.51
C VAL A 19 1.25 -2.70 7.90
N ILE A 20 0.01 -3.20 8.00
CA ILE A 20 -0.77 -3.14 9.24
C ILE A 20 -0.48 -4.37 10.08
N GLU A 21 0.10 -4.15 11.26
CA GLU A 21 0.48 -5.23 12.17
C GLU A 21 -0.56 -5.42 13.27
N ARG A 22 -0.87 -6.67 13.57
CA ARG A 22 -1.68 -7.04 14.73
C ARG A 22 -1.33 -8.47 15.16
N ASP A 23 -0.98 -8.63 16.44
CA ASP A 23 -0.70 -9.95 17.01
C ASP A 23 0.36 -10.75 16.24
N GLY A 24 1.39 -10.06 15.75
CA GLY A 24 2.45 -10.68 14.96
C GLY A 24 2.08 -11.02 13.53
N LEU A 25 0.91 -10.60 13.07
CA LEU A 25 0.43 -10.83 11.71
C LEU A 25 0.34 -9.53 10.94
N VAL A 26 0.32 -9.62 9.62
CA VAL A 26 0.25 -8.50 8.70
C VAL A 26 -0.98 -8.67 7.79
N LEU A 27 -1.70 -7.56 7.56
CA LEU A 27 -2.92 -7.57 6.76
C LEU A 27 -2.61 -7.40 5.28
N LEU A 28 -3.15 -8.31 4.46
CA LEU A 28 -3.14 -8.20 3.01
C LEU A 28 -4.57 -8.15 2.50
N ALA A 29 -4.74 -7.46 1.37
CA ALA A 29 -6.03 -7.31 0.69
C ALA A 29 -5.88 -7.83 -0.74
N GLN A 30 -6.91 -8.49 -1.26
CA GLN A 30 -6.90 -9.06 -2.60
C GLN A 30 -7.65 -8.16 -3.56
N ARG A 31 -7.00 -7.79 -4.66
CA ARG A 31 -7.56 -6.94 -5.70
C ARG A 31 -8.68 -7.66 -6.43
N PRO A 32 -9.75 -6.94 -6.85
CA PRO A 32 -10.82 -7.56 -7.61
C PRO A 32 -10.37 -8.02 -8.99
N ALA A 33 -11.12 -8.97 -9.57
CA ALA A 33 -10.75 -9.58 -10.85
C ALA A 33 -10.86 -8.61 -12.02
N ASN A 34 -11.64 -7.53 -11.89
CA ASN A 34 -11.90 -6.60 -12.99
C ASN A 34 -11.00 -5.36 -12.98
N LYS A 35 -9.94 -5.36 -12.19
CA LYS A 35 -8.99 -4.24 -12.13
C LYS A 35 -7.61 -4.67 -12.59
N HIS A 36 -6.72 -3.68 -12.76
CA HIS A 36 -5.30 -3.90 -13.04
C HIS A 36 -4.72 -4.82 -11.97
N LEU A 37 -3.82 -5.73 -12.36
CA LEU A 37 -3.24 -6.74 -11.48
C LEU A 37 -4.34 -7.56 -10.80
N PRO A 38 -5.21 -8.22 -11.56
CA PRO A 38 -6.40 -8.88 -11.01
C PRO A 38 -6.02 -9.99 -10.02
N LEU A 39 -6.76 -10.04 -8.91
CA LEU A 39 -6.65 -11.06 -7.86
C LEU A 39 -5.29 -11.14 -7.18
N LYS A 40 -4.39 -10.20 -7.43
CA LYS A 40 -3.13 -10.12 -6.68
C LYS A 40 -3.40 -9.65 -5.26
N TRP A 41 -2.60 -10.15 -4.33
CA TRP A 41 -2.61 -9.64 -2.96
C TRP A 41 -1.74 -8.40 -2.87
N GLU A 42 -2.10 -7.48 -1.99
CA GLU A 42 -1.36 -6.23 -1.84
C GLU A 42 -1.51 -5.68 -0.44
N PHE A 43 -0.56 -4.82 -0.04
CA PHE A 43 -0.77 -3.97 1.11
C PHE A 43 -1.80 -2.90 0.74
N PRO A 44 -2.79 -2.64 1.59
CA PRO A 44 -3.79 -1.60 1.27
C PRO A 44 -3.15 -0.23 1.19
N GLY A 45 -3.69 0.61 0.33
CA GLY A 45 -3.19 1.95 0.10
C GLY A 45 -3.70 2.52 -1.20
N GLY A 46 -3.08 3.59 -1.67
CA GLY A 46 -3.49 4.23 -2.90
C GLY A 46 -2.73 5.51 -3.19
N LYS A 47 -3.23 6.27 -4.16
CA LYS A 47 -2.56 7.47 -4.63
C LYS A 47 -2.70 8.61 -3.62
N ILE A 48 -1.64 9.42 -3.54
CA ILE A 48 -1.69 10.67 -2.77
C ILE A 48 -2.43 11.71 -3.60
N GLU A 49 -3.39 12.40 -2.98
CA GLU A 49 -4.13 13.47 -3.65
C GLU A 49 -3.39 14.79 -3.58
N PRO A 50 -3.66 15.72 -4.51
CA PRO A 50 -2.99 17.03 -4.50
C PRO A 50 -3.16 17.75 -3.17
N GLY A 51 -2.05 18.25 -2.62
CA GLY A 51 -2.06 18.97 -1.35
C GLY A 51 -2.06 18.10 -0.12
N GLU A 52 -2.11 16.78 -0.29
CA GLU A 52 -2.17 15.83 0.81
C GLU A 52 -0.75 15.38 1.17
N SER A 53 -0.44 15.24 2.47
CA SER A 53 0.82 14.62 2.89
C SER A 53 0.72 13.10 2.75
N PRO A 54 1.86 12.38 2.63
CA PRO A 54 1.82 10.93 2.64
C PRO A 54 1.15 10.37 3.88
N GLU A 55 1.38 10.95 5.04
CA GLU A 55 0.78 10.51 6.30
C GLU A 55 -0.74 10.65 6.28
N SER A 56 -1.25 11.79 5.81
CA SER A 56 -2.69 12.00 5.68
C SER A 56 -3.29 11.05 4.64
N ALA A 57 -2.57 10.83 3.55
CA ALA A 57 -3.03 9.96 2.47
C ALA A 57 -3.25 8.54 2.96
N ILE A 58 -2.29 7.98 3.72
CA ILE A 58 -2.44 6.59 4.16
C ILE A 58 -3.60 6.45 5.16
N VAL A 59 -3.78 7.42 6.05
CA VAL A 59 -4.90 7.40 6.98
C VAL A 59 -6.22 7.42 6.22
N ARG A 60 -6.34 8.30 5.23
CA ARG A 60 -7.54 8.41 4.39
C ARG A 60 -7.80 7.14 3.60
N GLU A 61 -6.77 6.59 2.95
CA GLU A 61 -6.92 5.39 2.14
C GLU A 61 -7.41 4.20 2.96
N ILE A 62 -6.88 4.03 4.17
CA ILE A 62 -7.30 2.91 5.02
C ILE A 62 -8.75 3.09 5.47
N ARG A 63 -9.19 4.31 5.75
CA ARG A 63 -10.59 4.57 6.04
C ARG A 63 -11.48 4.24 4.86
N GLU A 64 -11.08 4.63 3.65
CA GLU A 64 -11.88 4.39 2.45
C GLU A 64 -11.93 2.91 2.10
N GLU A 65 -10.80 2.23 2.16
CA GLU A 65 -10.71 0.84 1.70
C GLU A 65 -11.17 -0.18 2.73
N LEU A 66 -10.91 0.08 4.01
CA LEU A 66 -11.12 -0.89 5.07
C LEU A 66 -12.08 -0.42 6.17
N GLY A 67 -12.42 0.87 6.19
CA GLY A 67 -13.26 1.43 7.26
C GLY A 67 -12.58 1.49 8.61
N SER A 68 -11.25 1.39 8.65
CA SER A 68 -10.49 1.34 9.89
C SER A 68 -9.63 2.58 10.08
N ASP A 69 -9.25 2.84 11.34
CA ASP A 69 -8.37 3.92 11.72
C ASP A 69 -7.03 3.36 12.18
N ILE A 70 -5.95 3.97 11.73
CA ILE A 70 -4.59 3.48 12.00
C ILE A 70 -3.74 4.52 12.70
N ALA A 71 -2.75 4.03 13.43
CA ALA A 71 -1.63 4.81 13.94
C ALA A 71 -0.40 4.45 13.10
N LEU A 72 0.40 5.46 12.74
CA LEU A 72 1.67 5.25 12.03
C LEU A 72 2.74 4.88 13.05
N VAL A 73 3.43 3.77 12.80
CA VAL A 73 4.48 3.29 13.71
C VAL A 73 5.85 3.74 13.21
N ARG A 74 6.15 3.52 11.93
CA ARG A 74 7.39 3.95 11.30
C ARG A 74 7.27 3.93 9.79
N THR A 75 8.21 4.57 9.12
CA THR A 75 8.28 4.54 7.66
C THR A 75 9.24 3.43 7.22
N LEU A 76 9.02 2.93 6.00
CA LEU A 76 9.97 2.09 5.30
C LEU A 76 10.57 2.89 4.14
N PRO A 77 11.69 2.45 3.55
CA PRO A 77 12.31 3.21 2.46
C PRO A 77 11.37 3.40 1.28
N THR A 78 11.34 4.63 0.76
CA THR A 78 10.62 4.99 -0.46
C THR A 78 11.40 4.47 -1.67
N PHE A 79 10.69 3.97 -2.67
CA PHE A 79 11.32 3.47 -3.90
C PHE A 79 10.41 3.68 -5.10
N ALA A 80 11.03 3.66 -6.30
CA ALA A 80 10.28 3.71 -7.56
C ALA A 80 10.10 2.30 -8.11
N HIS A 81 8.95 2.06 -8.74
CA HIS A 81 8.67 0.80 -9.40
C HIS A 81 8.04 1.08 -10.76
N ASP A 82 8.59 0.49 -11.81
CA ASP A 82 8.10 0.67 -13.17
C ASP A 82 7.14 -0.45 -13.54
N TYR A 83 5.86 -0.08 -13.70
CA TYR A 83 4.91 -0.91 -14.41
C TYR A 83 4.94 -0.52 -15.89
N VAL A 84 4.42 -1.37 -16.77
CA VAL A 84 4.48 -1.13 -18.20
C VAL A 84 3.94 0.24 -18.59
N ALA A 85 2.81 0.63 -18.02
CA ALA A 85 2.11 1.86 -18.39
C ALA A 85 2.47 3.06 -17.52
N VAL A 86 3.08 2.84 -16.35
CA VAL A 86 3.27 3.90 -15.36
C VAL A 86 4.37 3.54 -14.37
N THR A 87 5.11 4.55 -13.94
CA THR A 87 6.06 4.43 -12.82
C THR A 87 5.37 4.94 -11.57
N ILE A 88 5.47 4.19 -10.49
CA ILE A 88 4.98 4.64 -9.18
C ILE A 88 6.16 4.91 -8.25
N VAL A 89 5.95 5.83 -7.31
CA VAL A 89 6.85 6.04 -6.19
C VAL A 89 6.12 5.54 -4.96
N MET A 90 6.59 4.43 -4.40
CA MET A 90 5.94 3.78 -3.27
C MET A 90 6.48 4.34 -1.96
N ILE A 91 5.56 4.79 -1.11
CA ILE A 91 5.86 5.34 0.22
C ILE A 91 5.17 4.45 1.25
N PRO A 92 5.88 3.44 1.79
CA PRO A 92 5.25 2.48 2.70
C PRO A 92 5.38 2.91 4.15
N PHE A 93 4.34 2.59 4.93
CA PHE A 93 4.31 2.83 6.37
C PHE A 93 3.99 1.53 7.10
N VAL A 94 4.67 1.30 8.22
CA VAL A 94 4.25 0.27 9.17
C VAL A 94 3.24 0.92 10.11
N CYS A 95 2.10 0.27 10.28
CA CYS A 95 0.95 0.82 11.01
C CYS A 95 0.37 -0.22 11.95
N ARG A 96 -0.50 0.25 12.82
CA ARG A 96 -1.37 -0.63 13.63
C ARG A 96 -2.75 0.01 13.73
N LEU A 97 -3.74 -0.80 14.01
CA LEU A 97 -5.09 -0.28 14.23
C LEU A 97 -5.12 0.52 15.52
N LEU A 98 -5.82 1.66 15.51
CA LEU A 98 -6.03 2.45 16.72
C LEU A 98 -6.96 1.70 17.68
N PRO A 99 -6.77 1.86 19.01
CA PRO A 99 -7.75 1.34 19.95
C PRO A 99 -9.13 1.90 19.64
N GLY A 100 -10.13 1.03 19.61
CA GLY A 100 -11.49 1.43 19.27
C GLY A 100 -11.79 1.57 17.80
N SER A 101 -10.81 1.32 16.91
CA SER A 101 -11.08 1.30 15.48
C SER A 101 -12.01 0.16 15.11
N SER A 102 -12.82 0.38 14.07
CA SER A 102 -13.59 -0.69 13.46
C SER A 102 -12.65 -1.73 12.86
N GLU A 103 -13.07 -2.99 12.86
CA GLU A 103 -12.33 -4.06 12.18
C GLU A 103 -12.29 -3.80 10.68
N PRO A 104 -11.18 -4.17 10.00
CA PRO A 104 -11.10 -4.01 8.55
C PRO A 104 -12.24 -4.74 7.83
N GLN A 105 -12.83 -4.06 6.86
CA GLN A 105 -13.96 -4.56 6.11
C GLN A 105 -13.68 -4.48 4.61
N LEU A 106 -14.39 -5.29 3.85
CA LEU A 106 -14.28 -5.27 2.38
C LEU A 106 -15.14 -4.13 1.83
N HIS A 107 -14.49 -3.15 1.20
CA HIS A 107 -15.17 -2.10 0.44
C HIS A 107 -14.84 -2.21 -1.04
N GLU A 108 -13.56 -2.32 -1.38
CA GLU A 108 -13.11 -2.40 -2.78
C GLU A 108 -12.41 -3.71 -3.09
N HIS A 109 -11.86 -4.38 -2.09
CA HIS A 109 -11.15 -5.65 -2.26
C HIS A 109 -12.12 -6.82 -2.15
N VAL A 110 -11.71 -7.98 -2.66
CA VAL A 110 -12.56 -9.19 -2.62
C VAL A 110 -12.24 -10.09 -1.44
N ALA A 111 -11.09 -9.91 -0.80
CA ALA A 111 -10.73 -10.71 0.38
C ALA A 111 -9.71 -9.96 1.23
N LEU A 112 -9.69 -10.27 2.50
CA LEU A 112 -8.67 -9.82 3.46
C LEU A 112 -8.04 -11.04 4.11
N ARG A 113 -6.76 -10.93 4.45
CA ARG A 113 -6.04 -12.05 5.04
C ARG A 113 -4.96 -11.54 5.97
N TRP A 114 -4.93 -12.07 7.19
CA TRP A 114 -3.84 -11.82 8.13
C TRP A 114 -2.82 -12.93 7.94
N VAL A 115 -1.56 -12.58 7.66
CA VAL A 115 -0.52 -13.55 7.36
C VAL A 115 0.71 -13.32 8.24
N LYS A 116 1.46 -14.39 8.47
CA LYS A 116 2.73 -14.28 9.16
C LYS A 116 3.74 -13.56 8.25
N PRO A 117 4.61 -12.70 8.82
CA PRO A 117 5.62 -12.01 8.00
C PRO A 117 6.45 -12.95 7.14
N GLU A 118 6.83 -14.12 7.68
CA GLU A 118 7.64 -15.09 6.94
C GLU A 118 6.93 -15.71 5.75
N ASP A 119 5.60 -15.63 5.69
CA ASP A 119 4.82 -16.17 4.57
C ASP A 119 4.58 -15.16 3.47
N LEU A 120 4.90 -13.88 3.68
CA LEU A 120 4.62 -12.81 2.72
C LEU A 120 5.26 -13.07 1.36
N SER A 121 6.51 -13.52 1.34
CA SER A 121 7.25 -13.71 0.09
C SER A 121 6.73 -14.84 -0.78
N SER A 122 5.95 -15.75 -0.22
CA SER A 122 5.41 -16.90 -0.95
C SER A 122 4.04 -16.64 -1.56
N LEU A 123 3.45 -15.46 -1.32
CA LEU A 123 2.12 -15.14 -1.82
C LEU A 123 2.18 -14.47 -3.18
N ASP A 124 1.06 -14.50 -3.89
CA ASP A 124 0.92 -13.88 -5.21
C ASP A 124 0.66 -12.39 -5.06
N LEU A 125 1.71 -11.65 -4.74
CA LEU A 125 1.63 -10.21 -4.50
C LEU A 125 1.71 -9.41 -5.79
N ALA A 126 1.10 -8.21 -5.78
CA ALA A 126 1.38 -7.20 -6.79
C ALA A 126 2.88 -6.90 -6.78
N ALA A 127 3.47 -6.72 -7.96
CA ALA A 127 4.93 -6.68 -8.11
C ALA A 127 5.58 -5.61 -7.22
N ALA A 128 4.97 -4.43 -7.11
CA ALA A 128 5.55 -3.34 -6.33
C ALA A 128 5.58 -3.63 -4.82
N ASP A 129 4.86 -4.64 -4.35
CA ASP A 129 4.81 -4.95 -2.92
C ASP A 129 5.95 -5.85 -2.47
N PHE A 130 6.61 -6.55 -3.39
CA PHE A 130 7.77 -7.37 -3.01
C PHE A 130 8.91 -6.57 -2.41
N PRO A 131 9.30 -5.39 -2.96
CA PRO A 131 10.30 -4.55 -2.29
C PRO A 131 9.87 -4.08 -0.91
N VAL A 132 8.57 -3.85 -0.70
CA VAL A 132 8.05 -3.49 0.63
C VAL A 132 8.29 -4.63 1.61
N VAL A 133 8.00 -5.87 1.20
CA VAL A 133 8.26 -7.05 2.02
C VAL A 133 9.74 -7.14 2.37
N ALA A 134 10.62 -6.97 1.39
CA ALA A 134 12.06 -7.03 1.60
C ALA A 134 12.55 -5.99 2.63
N SER A 135 12.00 -4.79 2.59
CA SER A 135 12.34 -3.73 3.55
C SER A 135 11.77 -3.99 4.94
N TYR A 136 10.61 -4.62 4.97
CA TYR A 136 9.89 -4.88 6.23
C TYR A 136 10.54 -5.99 7.05
N LEU A 137 11.04 -7.02 6.39
CA LEU A 137 11.65 -8.20 7.05
C LEU A 137 13.10 -7.94 7.60
#